data_f071262da582800514d40fb65fe2ae21
#
_entry.id   f071262da582800514d40fb65fe2ae21
#
_cell.length_a   1.000
_cell.length_b   1.000
_cell.length_c   1.000
_cell.angle_alpha   90.00
_cell.angle_beta   90.00
_cell.angle_gamma   90.00
#
_symmetry.space_group_name_H-M   'P 1'
#
loop_
_entity.id
_entity.type
_entity.pdbx_description
1 polymer ?
#
loop_
_entity_poly.entity_id
_entity_poly.type
_entity_poly.pdbx_seq_one_letter_code
_entity_poly.pdbx_strand_id
1 'polypeptide(L)'
;MFYDTTTTITTLNDSADFWHKDIGVNPIPADTKNKTTFENWSQWKDKPMPLEVFESYKKSGYYNNGIAVITGKIWRGPYEGKYLVAIDLDNKKAIEEFCRNNLERLKQSTLIEQTSNLDKMHIYFIV
;
A
#
# COMPACT_ATOMS: atom_id res chain seq x y z
N MET A 1 2.83 -12.29 -3.87
CA MET A 1 4.30 -12.32 -3.97
C MET A 1 4.90 -11.51 -2.84
N PHE A 2 5.88 -12.04 -2.21
CA PHE A 2 6.65 -11.29 -1.22
C PHE A 2 7.51 -10.27 -1.93
N TYR A 3 7.97 -9.27 -1.18
CA TYR A 3 9.03 -8.42 -1.67
C TYR A 3 10.24 -9.27 -2.02
N ASP A 4 10.80 -8.98 -3.17
CA ASP A 4 12.11 -9.48 -3.52
C ASP A 4 13.11 -8.88 -2.53
N THR A 5 14.02 -9.68 -2.02
CA THR A 5 15.06 -9.22 -1.11
C THR A 5 16.00 -8.19 -1.73
N THR A 6 16.00 -8.07 -3.05
CA THR A 6 16.76 -7.05 -3.76
C THR A 6 16.08 -5.68 -3.76
N THR A 7 14.79 -5.61 -3.40
CA THR A 7 14.04 -4.35 -3.34
C THR A 7 14.07 -3.82 -1.92
N THR A 8 14.69 -2.65 -1.74
CA THR A 8 14.76 -1.98 -0.45
C THR A 8 13.95 -0.70 -0.49
N ILE A 9 12.96 -0.59 0.41
CA ILE A 9 12.22 0.65 0.62
C ILE A 9 12.78 1.31 1.88
N THR A 10 13.51 2.41 1.71
CA THR A 10 14.25 3.06 2.80
C THR A 10 13.58 4.33 3.30
N THR A 11 12.68 4.94 2.52
CA THR A 11 12.01 6.19 2.87
C THR A 11 10.53 6.12 2.56
N LEU A 12 9.76 7.07 3.11
CA LEU A 12 8.33 7.20 2.80
C LEU A 12 8.12 7.61 1.34
N ASN A 13 9.02 8.42 0.77
CA ASN A 13 8.95 8.76 -0.64
C ASN A 13 9.19 7.53 -1.53
N ASP A 14 10.11 6.65 -1.14
CA ASP A 14 10.34 5.39 -1.86
C ASP A 14 9.10 4.48 -1.79
N SER A 15 8.45 4.42 -0.64
CA SER A 15 7.21 3.69 -0.47
C SER A 15 6.10 4.27 -1.36
N ALA A 16 5.98 5.60 -1.40
CA ALA A 16 5.01 6.26 -2.28
C ALA A 16 5.29 5.94 -3.75
N ASP A 17 6.55 5.97 -4.17
CA ASP A 17 6.95 5.58 -5.53
C ASP A 17 6.54 4.14 -5.85
N PHE A 18 6.75 3.22 -4.92
CA PHE A 18 6.36 1.83 -5.10
C PHE A 18 4.85 1.71 -5.36
N TRP A 19 4.03 2.32 -4.52
CA TRP A 19 2.58 2.25 -4.67
C TRP A 19 2.08 2.93 -5.94
N HIS A 20 2.61 4.11 -6.26
CA HIS A 20 2.17 4.88 -7.42
C HIS A 20 2.66 4.26 -8.74
N LYS A 21 3.93 3.87 -8.81
CA LYS A 21 4.58 3.46 -10.06
C LYS A 21 4.57 1.94 -10.26
N ASP A 22 5.00 1.18 -9.25
CA ASP A 22 5.18 -0.26 -9.42
C ASP A 22 3.85 -1.00 -9.31
N ILE A 23 3.01 -0.66 -8.35
CA ILE A 23 1.68 -1.26 -8.21
C ILE A 23 0.65 -0.52 -9.07
N GLY A 24 0.67 0.80 -9.07
CA GLY A 24 -0.20 1.62 -9.92
C GLY A 24 -1.46 2.12 -9.25
N VAL A 25 -1.49 2.14 -7.93
CA VAL A 25 -2.60 2.73 -7.15
C VAL A 25 -2.23 4.12 -6.66
N ASN A 26 -3.18 4.81 -6.05
CA ASN A 26 -2.97 6.17 -5.57
C ASN A 26 -2.53 6.18 -4.11
N PRO A 27 -1.27 6.54 -3.81
CA PRO A 27 -0.84 6.76 -2.44
C PRO A 27 -1.32 8.14 -1.96
N ILE A 28 -1.88 8.19 -0.75
CA ILE A 28 -2.44 9.39 -0.16
C ILE A 28 -1.55 9.84 0.99
N PRO A 29 -1.21 11.14 1.07
CA PRO A 29 -0.56 11.65 2.27
C PRO A 29 -1.42 11.41 3.50
N ALA A 30 -0.80 10.89 4.54
CA ALA A 30 -1.50 10.55 5.78
C ALA A 30 -0.62 10.86 6.98
N ASP A 31 -1.25 11.05 8.11
CA ASP A 31 -0.57 11.07 9.41
C ASP A 31 -0.87 9.76 10.10
N THR A 32 0.05 8.83 10.04
CA THR A 32 -0.14 7.49 10.59
C THR A 32 -0.17 7.48 12.12
N LYS A 33 0.47 8.46 12.75
CA LYS A 33 0.45 8.60 14.21
C LYS A 33 -0.93 9.00 14.71
N ASN A 34 -1.58 9.94 14.04
CA ASN A 34 -2.89 10.45 14.42
C ASN A 34 -4.03 9.76 13.67
N LYS A 35 -3.71 8.83 12.77
CA LYS A 35 -4.66 8.08 11.94
C LYS A 35 -5.60 8.98 11.13
N THR A 36 -5.05 10.05 10.58
CA THR A 36 -5.77 11.00 9.73
C THR A 36 -5.21 10.98 8.32
N THR A 37 -6.04 11.34 7.35
CA THR A 37 -5.64 11.44 5.95
C THR A 37 -5.65 12.88 5.50
N PHE A 38 -5.02 13.12 4.34
CA PHE A 38 -5.02 14.42 3.70
C PHE A 38 -6.46 14.83 3.35
N GLU A 39 -6.80 16.11 3.57
CA GLU A 39 -8.17 16.62 3.55
C GLU A 39 -8.91 16.37 2.22
N ASN A 40 -8.22 16.43 1.09
CA ASN A 40 -8.81 16.27 -0.24
C ASN A 40 -8.57 14.89 -0.86
N TRP A 41 -8.33 13.88 -0.05
CA TRP A 41 -7.97 12.55 -0.57
C TRP A 41 -9.09 11.88 -1.37
N SER A 42 -10.35 12.17 -1.06
CA SER A 42 -11.50 11.48 -1.66
C SER A 42 -11.58 11.61 -3.17
N GLN A 43 -11.01 12.66 -3.75
CA GLN A 43 -10.95 12.82 -5.20
C GLN A 43 -10.18 11.68 -5.87
N TRP A 44 -9.25 11.04 -5.17
CA TRP A 44 -8.40 10.00 -5.73
C TRP A 44 -8.98 8.59 -5.64
N LYS A 45 -10.21 8.45 -5.13
CA LYS A 45 -10.93 7.19 -5.14
C LYS A 45 -11.35 6.77 -6.55
N ASP A 46 -11.74 7.73 -7.37
CA ASP A 46 -12.44 7.49 -8.62
C ASP A 46 -11.65 7.91 -9.85
N LYS A 47 -10.44 8.40 -9.67
CA LYS A 47 -9.58 8.82 -10.77
C LYS A 47 -8.11 8.61 -10.44
N PRO A 48 -7.26 8.41 -11.47
CA PRO A 48 -5.82 8.26 -11.24
C PRO A 48 -5.21 9.58 -10.78
N MET A 49 -4.25 9.48 -9.86
CA MET A 49 -3.43 10.62 -9.45
C MET A 49 -2.38 10.88 -10.53
N PRO A 50 -2.43 12.04 -11.23
CA PRO A 50 -1.42 12.35 -12.24
C PRO A 50 -0.01 12.39 -11.69
N LEU A 51 0.96 12.07 -12.51
CA LEU A 51 2.37 12.07 -12.10
C LEU A 51 2.81 13.43 -11.55
N GLU A 52 2.37 14.52 -12.17
CA GLU A 52 2.71 15.87 -11.72
C GLU A 52 2.17 16.19 -10.33
N VAL A 53 0.95 15.72 -10.00
CA VAL A 53 0.39 15.87 -8.65
C VAL A 53 1.19 15.04 -7.65
N PHE A 54 1.47 13.80 -8.01
CA PHE A 54 2.25 12.89 -7.16
C PHE A 54 3.64 13.48 -6.87
N GLU A 55 4.35 13.93 -7.89
CA GLU A 55 5.68 14.54 -7.73
C GLU A 55 5.61 15.81 -6.87
N SER A 56 4.55 16.61 -7.04
CA SER A 56 4.32 17.79 -6.21
C SER A 56 4.14 17.43 -4.75
N TYR A 57 3.38 16.38 -4.44
CA TYR A 57 3.20 15.92 -3.06
C TYR A 57 4.52 15.47 -2.44
N LYS A 58 5.35 14.73 -3.17
CA LYS A 58 6.67 14.33 -2.69
C LYS A 58 7.57 15.53 -2.41
N LYS A 59 7.63 16.45 -3.37
CA LYS A 59 8.47 17.64 -3.29
C LYS A 59 8.08 18.54 -2.11
N SER A 60 6.79 18.63 -1.83
CA SER A 60 6.27 19.45 -0.72
C SER A 60 6.35 18.75 0.63
N GLY A 61 6.85 17.51 0.69
CA GLY A 61 6.99 16.78 1.93
C GLY A 61 5.68 16.23 2.50
N TYR A 62 4.64 16.12 1.70
CA TYR A 62 3.31 15.68 2.16
C TYR A 62 3.30 14.23 2.64
N TYR A 63 4.22 13.39 2.15
CA TYR A 63 4.32 11.99 2.59
C TYR A 63 5.19 11.81 3.84
N ASN A 64 5.73 12.88 4.40
CA ASN A 64 6.70 12.76 5.51
C ASN A 64 6.11 12.17 6.79
N ASN A 65 4.79 12.23 6.98
CA ASN A 65 4.13 11.72 8.18
C ASN A 65 3.49 10.35 7.96
N GLY A 66 3.48 9.86 6.75
CA GLY A 66 2.94 8.55 6.42
C GLY A 66 2.18 8.52 5.12
N ILE A 67 1.76 7.31 4.77
CA ILE A 67 1.07 7.03 3.51
C ILE A 67 -0.12 6.14 3.80
N ALA A 68 -1.26 6.49 3.21
CA ALA A 68 -2.41 5.61 3.09
C ALA A 68 -2.54 5.19 1.62
N VAL A 69 -2.97 3.97 1.38
CA VAL A 69 -3.12 3.44 0.03
C VAL A 69 -4.60 3.20 -0.24
N ILE A 70 -5.07 3.68 -1.38
CA ILE A 70 -6.44 3.41 -1.82
C ILE A 70 -6.45 2.05 -2.52
N THR A 71 -7.12 1.08 -1.92
CA THR A 71 -7.36 -0.22 -2.52
C THR A 71 -8.43 -0.13 -3.61
N GLY A 72 -8.57 -1.19 -4.40
CA GLY A 72 -9.51 -1.22 -5.50
C GLY A 72 -8.79 -1.12 -6.84
N LYS A 73 -9.33 -0.33 -7.74
CA LYS A 73 -8.84 -0.28 -9.12
C LYS A 73 -7.38 0.15 -9.22
N ILE A 74 -6.63 -0.57 -10.03
CA ILE A 74 -5.25 -0.22 -10.37
C ILE A 74 -5.26 0.60 -11.66
N TRP A 75 -4.71 1.81 -11.58
CA TRP A 75 -4.87 2.82 -12.60
C TRP A 75 -3.79 2.81 -13.69
N ARG A 76 -2.60 2.32 -13.35
CA ARG A 76 -1.44 2.42 -14.24
C ARG A 76 -0.46 1.27 -14.02
N GLY A 77 0.53 1.17 -14.90
CA GLY A 77 1.62 0.21 -14.75
C GLY A 77 1.27 -1.20 -15.21
N PRO A 78 2.07 -2.19 -14.80
CA PRO A 78 1.94 -3.56 -15.31
C PRO A 78 0.63 -4.26 -14.90
N TYR A 79 -0.05 -3.76 -13.86
CA TYR A 79 -1.28 -4.35 -13.35
C TYR A 79 -2.53 -3.55 -13.69
N GLU A 80 -2.41 -2.57 -14.59
CA GLU A 80 -3.53 -1.71 -14.97
C GLU A 80 -4.76 -2.55 -15.36
N GLY A 81 -5.92 -2.17 -14.87
CA GLY A 81 -7.18 -2.89 -15.11
C GLY A 81 -7.47 -4.00 -14.11
N LYS A 82 -6.52 -4.37 -13.30
CA LYS A 82 -6.72 -5.29 -12.17
C LYS A 82 -7.10 -4.52 -10.91
N TYR A 83 -7.29 -5.24 -9.81
CA TYR A 83 -7.70 -4.66 -8.54
C TYR A 83 -6.75 -5.05 -7.44
N LEU A 84 -6.44 -4.10 -6.57
CA LEU A 84 -5.68 -4.34 -5.35
C LEU A 84 -6.65 -4.62 -4.21
N VAL A 85 -6.46 -5.76 -3.54
CA VAL A 85 -7.25 -6.18 -2.38
C VAL A 85 -6.31 -6.31 -1.19
N ALA A 86 -6.72 -5.80 -0.05
CA ALA A 86 -5.96 -5.90 1.19
C ALA A 86 -6.71 -6.75 2.20
N ILE A 87 -5.97 -7.59 2.92
CA ILE A 87 -6.46 -8.31 4.09
C ILE A 87 -5.73 -7.73 5.30
N ASP A 88 -6.51 -7.31 6.28
CA ASP A 88 -6.02 -6.67 7.49
C ASP A 88 -6.13 -7.65 8.65
N LEU A 89 -5.00 -8.04 9.21
CA LEU A 89 -4.91 -8.98 10.33
C LEU A 89 -4.49 -8.21 11.57
N ASP A 90 -5.40 -8.10 12.54
CA ASP A 90 -5.29 -7.16 13.66
C ASP A 90 -4.67 -7.73 14.93
N ASN A 91 -4.42 -9.05 15.00
CA ASN A 91 -3.81 -9.64 16.17
C ASN A 91 -2.98 -10.88 15.81
N LYS A 92 -2.12 -11.26 16.74
CA LYS A 92 -1.18 -12.36 16.55
C LYS A 92 -1.87 -13.68 16.22
N LYS A 93 -2.98 -13.97 16.89
CA LYS A 93 -3.75 -15.21 16.65
C LYS A 93 -4.31 -15.24 15.23
N ALA A 94 -4.87 -14.13 14.76
CA ALA A 94 -5.38 -14.02 13.40
C ALA A 94 -4.27 -14.22 12.37
N ILE A 95 -3.09 -13.66 12.61
CA ILE A 95 -1.93 -13.84 11.74
C ILE A 95 -1.53 -15.31 11.67
N GLU A 96 -1.40 -15.96 12.82
CA GLU A 96 -1.01 -17.37 12.89
C GLU A 96 -2.02 -18.28 12.19
N GLU A 97 -3.30 -18.07 12.45
CA GLU A 97 -4.37 -18.87 11.83
C GLU A 97 -4.43 -18.65 10.32
N PHE A 98 -4.33 -17.41 9.87
CA PHE A 98 -4.33 -17.11 8.44
C PHE A 98 -3.14 -17.74 7.73
N CYS A 99 -1.95 -17.60 8.28
CA CYS A 99 -0.74 -18.17 7.70
C CYS A 99 -0.80 -19.70 7.63
N ARG A 100 -1.33 -20.34 8.68
CA ARG A 100 -1.46 -21.80 8.73
C ARG A 100 -2.44 -22.32 7.68
N ASN A 101 -3.58 -21.64 7.52
CA ASN A 101 -4.68 -22.12 6.69
C ASN A 101 -4.60 -21.66 5.23
N ASN A 102 -3.74 -20.69 4.92
CA ASN A 102 -3.71 -20.05 3.62
C ASN A 102 -2.31 -19.99 3.00
N LEU A 103 -1.48 -20.98 3.31
CA LEU A 103 -0.08 -20.99 2.85
C LEU A 103 0.05 -20.82 1.33
N GLU A 104 -0.79 -21.51 0.56
CA GLU A 104 -0.75 -21.41 -0.90
C GLU A 104 -1.14 -20.02 -1.38
N ARG A 105 -2.11 -19.39 -0.73
CA ARG A 105 -2.50 -18.01 -1.04
C ARG A 105 -1.39 -17.02 -0.71
N LEU A 106 -0.67 -17.23 0.37
CA LEU A 106 0.46 -16.38 0.74
C LEU A 106 1.55 -16.42 -0.32
N LYS A 107 1.79 -17.57 -0.91
CA LYS A 107 2.76 -17.70 -2.01
C LYS A 107 2.34 -16.93 -3.26
N GLN A 108 1.07 -16.63 -3.40
CA GLN A 108 0.50 -15.88 -4.52
C GLN A 108 0.28 -14.41 -4.19
N SER A 109 0.54 -13.99 -2.96
CA SER A 109 0.33 -12.60 -2.56
C SER A 109 1.35 -11.68 -3.23
N THR A 110 0.93 -10.46 -3.49
CA THR A 110 1.80 -9.44 -4.10
C THR A 110 2.76 -8.87 -3.08
N LEU A 111 2.28 -8.67 -1.85
CA LEU A 111 3.03 -7.99 -0.82
C LEU A 111 2.49 -8.36 0.55
N ILE A 112 3.39 -8.54 1.50
CA ILE A 112 3.06 -8.66 2.91
C ILE A 112 3.74 -7.51 3.63
N GLU A 113 2.96 -6.74 4.38
CA GLU A 113 3.45 -5.61 5.15
C GLU A 113 3.27 -5.89 6.63
N GLN A 114 4.37 -5.86 7.37
CA GLN A 114 4.36 -5.89 8.82
C GLN A 114 4.31 -4.43 9.31
N THR A 115 3.30 -4.09 10.09
CA THR A 115 3.20 -2.74 10.64
C THR A 115 4.18 -2.54 11.80
N SER A 116 4.31 -1.32 12.29
CA SER A 116 5.13 -1.01 13.47
C SER A 116 4.66 -1.77 14.72
N ASN A 117 3.38 -2.12 14.77
CA ASN A 117 2.84 -3.04 15.76
C ASN A 117 2.97 -4.47 15.22
N LEU A 118 3.82 -5.28 15.82
CA LEU A 118 4.11 -6.64 15.36
C LEU A 118 2.90 -7.59 15.41
N ASP A 119 1.83 -7.20 16.10
CA ASP A 119 0.59 -7.97 16.16
C ASP A 119 -0.37 -7.64 15.01
N LYS A 120 0.05 -6.79 14.08
CA LYS A 120 -0.76 -6.39 12.92
C LYS A 120 0.00 -6.63 11.64
N MET A 121 -0.73 -7.06 10.62
CA MET A 121 -0.16 -7.36 9.31
C MET A 121 -1.17 -7.02 8.22
N HIS A 122 -0.67 -6.51 7.11
CA HIS A 122 -1.46 -6.30 5.90
C HIS A 122 -0.96 -7.23 4.81
N ILE A 123 -1.87 -7.90 4.13
CA ILE A 123 -1.55 -8.78 3.01
C ILE A 123 -2.28 -8.27 1.79
N TYR A 124 -1.55 -8.04 0.72
CA TYR A 124 -2.09 -7.47 -0.51
C TYR A 124 -2.10 -8.50 -1.63
N PHE A 125 -3.20 -8.50 -2.39
CA PHE A 125 -3.34 -9.33 -3.58
C PHE A 125 -3.75 -8.47 -4.77
N ILE A 126 -3.25 -8.85 -5.94
CA ILE A 126 -3.69 -8.27 -7.20
C ILE A 126 -4.58 -9.31 -7.89
N VAL A 127 -5.82 -8.95 -8.15
CA VAL A 127 -6.82 -9.85 -8.72
C VAL A 127 -7.44 -9.32 -10.01
#